data_152409c8dd812cc493d29376a8618856
#
_entry.id   152409c8dd812cc493d29376a8618856
#
_cell.length_a   1.000
_cell.length_b   1.000
_cell.length_c   1.000
_cell.angle_alpha   90.00
_cell.angle_beta   90.00
_cell.angle_gamma   90.00
#
_symmetry.space_group_name_H-M   'P 1'
#
loop_
_entity.id
_entity.type
_entity.pdbx_description
1 polymer ?
#
loop_
_entity_poly.entity_id
_entity_poly.type
_entity_poly.pdbx_seq_one_letter_code
_entity_poly.pdbx_strand_id
1 'polypeptide(L)'
;MIRKLTMIQAITEAMDQKLAEDSRVMLLGEDVGVNGGVFRATEDLIHKYGANRVVDTPLSEAGIIGAAIGMAMNGLIPIVEIQFLAFIYPGFEQIVSHAARMRYRTRGQYH
;
A
#
# COMPACT_ATOMS: atom_id res chain seq x y z
N MET A 1 -27.07 -9.95 -9.46
CA MET A 1 -26.90 -11.08 -8.50
C MET A 1 -25.96 -10.61 -7.39
N ILE A 2 -26.36 -10.72 -6.12
CA ILE A 2 -25.51 -10.35 -4.99
C ILE A 2 -24.46 -11.45 -4.80
N ARG A 3 -23.16 -11.13 -4.95
CA ARG A 3 -22.06 -12.04 -4.64
C ARG A 3 -21.74 -11.98 -3.14
N LYS A 4 -21.57 -13.14 -2.53
CA LYS A 4 -21.06 -13.23 -1.15
C LYS A 4 -19.55 -13.41 -1.22
N LEU A 5 -18.80 -12.49 -0.60
CA LEU A 5 -17.34 -12.50 -0.51
C LEU A 5 -16.94 -12.50 0.97
N THR A 6 -15.81 -13.10 1.27
CA THR A 6 -15.14 -12.84 2.54
C THR A 6 -14.52 -11.44 2.52
N MET A 7 -14.19 -10.88 3.68
CA MET A 7 -13.51 -9.58 3.77
C MET A 7 -12.21 -9.58 2.97
N ILE A 8 -11.40 -10.64 3.10
CA ILE A 8 -10.12 -10.76 2.36
C ILE A 8 -10.37 -10.77 0.85
N GLN A 9 -11.31 -11.56 0.35
CA GLN A 9 -11.65 -11.58 -1.06
C GLN A 9 -12.08 -10.19 -1.59
N ALA A 10 -12.85 -9.45 -0.81
CA ALA A 10 -13.26 -8.11 -1.18
C ALA A 10 -12.08 -7.12 -1.23
N ILE A 11 -11.15 -7.22 -0.28
CA ILE A 11 -9.92 -6.41 -0.26
C ILE A 11 -9.03 -6.75 -1.46
N THR A 12 -8.80 -8.04 -1.71
CA THR A 12 -8.01 -8.50 -2.87
C THR A 12 -8.60 -7.99 -4.18
N GLU A 13 -9.92 -8.13 -4.35
CA GLU A 13 -10.60 -7.66 -5.55
C GLU A 13 -10.50 -6.14 -5.72
N ALA A 14 -10.60 -5.36 -4.64
CA ALA A 14 -10.46 -3.91 -4.70
C ALA A 14 -9.04 -3.50 -5.12
N MET A 15 -8.01 -4.16 -4.59
CA MET A 15 -6.62 -3.91 -5.01
C MET A 15 -6.39 -4.33 -6.45
N ASP A 16 -6.90 -5.48 -6.88
CA ASP A 16 -6.82 -5.96 -8.26
C ASP A 16 -7.43 -4.95 -9.25
N GLN A 17 -8.63 -4.46 -8.94
CA GLN A 17 -9.29 -3.44 -9.76
C GLN A 17 -8.46 -2.16 -9.86
N LYS A 18 -7.92 -1.67 -8.74
CA LYS A 18 -7.12 -0.43 -8.74
C LYS A 18 -5.80 -0.60 -9.49
N LEU A 19 -5.13 -1.73 -9.34
CA LEU A 19 -3.93 -2.06 -10.10
C LEU A 19 -4.21 -2.17 -11.61
N ALA A 20 -5.38 -2.67 -12.00
CA ALA A 20 -5.79 -2.77 -13.40
C ALA A 20 -6.16 -1.42 -14.01
N GLU A 21 -6.85 -0.56 -13.25
CA GLU A 21 -7.38 0.72 -13.73
C GLU A 21 -6.30 1.79 -13.92
N ASP A 22 -5.27 1.81 -13.06
CA ASP A 22 -4.27 2.90 -13.06
C ASP A 22 -2.84 2.33 -12.89
N SER A 23 -1.99 2.61 -13.89
CA SER A 23 -0.60 2.16 -13.89
C SER A 23 0.26 2.79 -12.79
N ARG A 24 -0.19 3.88 -12.16
CA ARG A 24 0.50 4.55 -11.05
C ARG A 24 0.26 3.86 -9.71
N VAL A 25 -0.74 2.97 -9.61
CA VAL A 25 -1.03 2.23 -8.39
C VAL A 25 0.07 1.21 -8.15
N MET A 26 0.61 1.20 -6.95
CA MET A 26 1.63 0.25 -6.49
C MET A 26 1.20 -0.34 -5.14
N LEU A 27 1.54 -1.59 -4.91
CA LEU A 27 1.32 -2.28 -3.65
C LEU A 27 2.69 -2.57 -3.01
N LEU A 28 2.86 -2.16 -1.76
CA LEU A 28 4.09 -2.36 -1.00
C LEU A 28 3.78 -2.96 0.37
N GLY A 29 4.64 -3.83 0.83
CA GLY A 29 4.53 -4.41 2.16
C GLY A 29 5.44 -5.61 2.34
N GLU A 30 5.48 -6.13 3.54
CA GLU A 30 6.25 -7.32 3.87
C GLU A 30 5.49 -8.56 3.36
N ASP A 31 6.17 -9.40 2.57
CA ASP A 31 5.62 -10.64 2.02
C ASP A 31 4.35 -10.48 1.14
N VAL A 32 4.07 -9.28 0.65
CA VAL A 32 2.90 -9.01 -0.21
C VAL A 32 3.05 -9.57 -1.63
N GLY A 33 4.28 -9.82 -2.07
CA GLY A 33 4.58 -10.33 -3.41
C GLY A 33 4.42 -11.84 -3.52
N VAL A 34 5.54 -12.56 -3.47
CA VAL A 34 5.56 -14.02 -3.73
C VAL A 34 4.69 -14.79 -2.74
N ASN A 35 4.69 -14.39 -1.46
CA ASN A 35 3.89 -15.04 -0.43
C ASN A 35 2.40 -14.67 -0.46
N GLY A 36 2.02 -13.59 -1.14
CA GLY A 36 0.64 -13.14 -1.24
C GLY A 36 0.06 -12.53 0.05
N GLY A 37 0.93 -12.05 0.94
CA GLY A 37 0.57 -11.49 2.24
C GLY A 37 0.30 -12.55 3.32
N VAL A 38 0.43 -12.14 4.58
CA VAL A 38 0.20 -13.02 5.75
C VAL A 38 -1.22 -13.60 5.76
N PHE A 39 -2.20 -12.81 5.36
CA PHE A 39 -3.62 -13.19 5.27
C PHE A 39 -4.07 -13.52 3.84
N ARG A 40 -3.15 -13.67 2.90
CA ARG A 40 -3.43 -13.94 1.49
C ARG A 40 -4.27 -12.86 0.78
N ALA A 41 -4.23 -11.64 1.30
CA ALA A 41 -4.97 -10.53 0.71
C ALA A 41 -4.37 -10.05 -0.64
N THR A 42 -3.12 -10.39 -0.92
CA THR A 42 -2.41 -9.98 -2.13
C THR A 42 -2.02 -11.17 -3.02
N GLU A 43 -2.62 -12.34 -2.76
CA GLU A 43 -2.35 -13.58 -3.50
C GLU A 43 -2.50 -13.36 -5.02
N ASP A 44 -1.56 -13.89 -5.79
CA ASP A 44 -1.48 -13.82 -7.25
C ASP A 44 -1.29 -12.41 -7.86
N LEU A 45 -1.37 -11.33 -7.10
CA LEU A 45 -1.23 -9.98 -7.67
C LEU A 45 0.14 -9.74 -8.30
N ILE A 46 1.21 -10.29 -7.72
CA ILE A 46 2.57 -10.16 -8.30
C ILE A 46 2.69 -10.84 -9.65
N HIS A 47 2.05 -11.99 -9.83
CA HIS A 47 2.05 -12.69 -11.11
C HIS A 47 1.30 -11.94 -12.21
N LYS A 48 0.28 -11.18 -11.81
CA LYS A 48 -0.56 -10.41 -12.71
C LYS A 48 0.03 -9.05 -13.09
N TYR A 49 0.67 -8.36 -12.13
CA TYR A 49 1.12 -6.97 -12.31
C TYR A 49 2.64 -6.78 -12.26
N GLY A 50 3.37 -7.82 -11.88
CA GLY A 50 4.84 -7.82 -11.83
C GLY A 50 5.42 -7.22 -10.55
N ALA A 51 6.70 -7.57 -10.28
CA ALA A 51 7.43 -7.15 -9.09
C ALA A 51 7.72 -5.64 -9.01
N ASN A 52 7.58 -4.92 -10.12
CA ASN A 52 7.72 -3.45 -10.12
C ASN A 52 6.48 -2.73 -9.57
N ARG A 53 5.35 -3.43 -9.46
CA ARG A 53 4.09 -2.87 -8.97
C ARG A 53 3.58 -3.54 -7.70
N VAL A 54 4.01 -4.77 -7.43
CA VAL A 54 3.74 -5.49 -6.19
C VAL A 54 5.09 -5.80 -5.56
N VAL A 55 5.47 -5.00 -4.59
CA VAL A 55 6.85 -4.89 -4.09
C VAL A 55 6.96 -5.44 -2.68
N ASP A 56 7.71 -6.52 -2.53
CA ASP A 56 8.13 -6.99 -1.21
C ASP A 56 9.13 -6.01 -0.60
N THR A 57 8.87 -5.59 0.63
CA THR A 57 9.74 -4.69 1.37
C THR A 57 10.45 -5.43 2.50
N PRO A 58 11.60 -4.92 2.97
CA PRO A 58 12.13 -5.31 4.27
C PRO A 58 11.15 -5.00 5.41
N LEU A 59 11.34 -5.64 6.55
CA LEU A 59 10.61 -5.36 7.78
C LEU A 59 11.00 -3.97 8.30
N SER A 60 10.23 -2.96 7.93
CA SER A 60 10.45 -1.56 8.33
C SER A 60 9.19 -0.74 8.08
N GLU A 61 8.25 -0.74 9.00
CA GLU A 61 6.97 -0.05 8.83
C GLU A 61 7.14 1.46 8.66
N ALA A 62 8.07 2.06 9.38
CA ALA A 62 8.43 3.47 9.19
C ALA A 62 8.97 3.74 7.78
N GLY A 63 9.81 2.85 7.27
CA GLY A 63 10.35 2.91 5.91
C GLY A 63 9.28 2.74 4.84
N ILE A 64 8.38 1.78 5.02
CA ILE A 64 7.26 1.51 4.10
C ILE A 64 6.36 2.73 3.97
N ILE A 65 5.91 3.28 5.11
CA ILE A 65 5.01 4.43 5.12
C ILE A 65 5.73 5.70 4.63
N GLY A 66 6.96 5.93 5.07
CA GLY A 66 7.75 7.08 4.63
C GLY A 66 8.03 7.07 3.12
N ALA A 67 8.39 5.92 2.57
CA ALA A 67 8.58 5.75 1.13
C ALA A 67 7.29 6.01 0.36
N ALA A 68 6.16 5.49 0.84
CA ALA A 68 4.86 5.69 0.22
C ALA A 68 4.46 7.18 0.16
N ILE A 69 4.74 7.94 1.21
CA ILE A 69 4.51 9.40 1.21
C ILE A 69 5.33 10.07 0.09
N GLY A 70 6.62 9.75 -0.01
CA GLY A 70 7.47 10.27 -1.09
C GLY A 70 7.01 9.86 -2.49
N MET A 71 6.56 8.62 -2.65
CA MET A 71 5.98 8.12 -3.90
C MET A 71 4.72 8.88 -4.29
N ALA A 72 3.83 9.12 -3.33
CA ALA A 72 2.60 9.91 -3.56
C ALA A 72 2.92 11.35 -3.97
N MET A 73 3.91 11.99 -3.35
CA MET A 73 4.39 13.32 -3.76
C MET A 73 4.91 13.36 -5.20
N ASN A 74 5.38 12.23 -5.72
CA ASN A 74 5.87 12.09 -7.09
C ASN A 74 4.81 11.56 -8.07
N GLY A 75 3.54 11.52 -7.67
CA GLY A 75 2.41 11.20 -8.54
C GLY A 75 2.08 9.71 -8.64
N LEU A 76 2.71 8.85 -7.83
CA LEU A 76 2.31 7.46 -7.69
C LEU A 76 1.14 7.32 -6.71
N ILE A 77 0.48 6.18 -6.74
CA ILE A 77 -0.65 5.86 -5.84
C ILE A 77 -0.27 4.60 -5.05
N PRO A 78 0.48 4.75 -3.95
CA PRO A 78 0.91 3.61 -3.17
C PRO A 78 -0.21 3.08 -2.27
N ILE A 79 -0.43 1.78 -2.32
CA ILE A 79 -1.18 1.01 -1.32
C ILE A 79 -0.13 0.33 -0.45
N VAL A 80 -0.15 0.56 0.85
CA VAL A 80 0.80 -0.06 1.77
C VAL A 80 0.10 -1.00 2.73
N GLU A 81 0.64 -2.21 2.86
CA GLU A 81 0.17 -3.16 3.85
C GLU A 81 1.05 -3.09 5.10
N ILE A 82 0.41 -2.99 6.25
CA ILE A 82 1.00 -3.28 7.54
C ILE A 82 0.32 -4.55 8.05
N GLN A 83 1.09 -5.62 8.23
CA GLN A 83 0.57 -6.97 8.44
C GLN A 83 -0.42 -7.10 9.62
N PHE A 84 -0.13 -6.42 10.72
CA PHE A 84 -0.98 -6.39 11.92
C PHE A 84 -1.12 -4.96 12.41
N LEU A 85 -2.32 -4.59 12.86
CA LEU A 85 -2.60 -3.23 13.32
C LEU A 85 -1.62 -2.74 14.40
N ALA A 86 -1.17 -3.62 15.30
CA ALA A 86 -0.22 -3.26 16.35
C ALA A 86 1.16 -2.84 15.81
N PHE A 87 1.52 -3.26 14.61
CA PHE A 87 2.80 -2.90 13.97
C PHE A 87 2.78 -1.52 13.31
N ILE A 88 1.64 -0.82 13.32
CA ILE A 88 1.55 0.55 12.78
C ILE A 88 2.38 1.56 13.61
N TYR A 89 2.59 1.31 14.89
CA TYR A 89 3.22 2.28 15.79
C TYR A 89 4.58 2.79 15.32
N PRO A 90 5.54 1.97 14.84
CA PRO A 90 6.80 2.48 14.32
C PRO A 90 6.63 3.41 13.11
N GLY A 91 5.59 3.20 12.31
CA GLY A 91 5.30 4.01 11.14
C GLY A 91 4.31 5.14 11.38
N PHE A 92 3.66 5.19 12.54
CA PHE A 92 2.62 6.17 12.86
C PHE A 92 3.15 7.60 12.86
N GLU A 93 4.39 7.80 13.28
CA GLU A 93 5.07 9.08 13.20
C GLU A 93 5.09 9.64 11.77
N GLN A 94 5.35 8.80 10.77
CA GLN A 94 5.35 9.20 9.36
C GLN A 94 3.98 9.72 8.90
N ILE A 95 2.91 9.12 9.39
CA ILE A 95 1.54 9.56 9.09
C ILE A 95 1.27 10.93 9.73
N VAL A 96 1.54 11.05 11.02
CA VAL A 96 1.20 12.26 11.80
C VAL A 96 2.11 13.44 11.48
N SER A 97 3.43 13.19 11.39
CA SER A 97 4.42 14.26 11.20
C SER A 97 4.61 14.64 9.74
N HIS A 98 4.40 13.72 8.80
CA HIS A 98 4.63 13.98 7.38
C HIS A 98 3.36 13.99 6.56
N ALA A 99 2.63 12.88 6.42
CA ALA A 99 1.46 12.81 5.56
C ALA A 99 0.41 13.87 5.94
N ALA A 100 0.00 13.90 7.22
CA ALA A 100 -1.03 14.81 7.70
C ALA A 100 -0.66 16.30 7.59
N ARG A 101 0.62 16.62 7.56
CA ARG A 101 1.12 18.01 7.53
C ARG A 101 1.70 18.44 6.20
N MET A 102 1.77 17.56 5.23
CA MET A 102 2.45 17.83 3.94
C MET A 102 1.90 19.07 3.26
N ARG A 103 0.59 19.15 3.12
CA ARG A 103 -0.07 20.31 2.51
C ARG A 103 0.26 21.63 3.21
N TYR A 104 0.25 21.64 4.54
CA TYR A 104 0.54 22.84 5.32
C TYR A 104 2.02 23.26 5.18
N ARG A 105 2.95 22.29 5.38
CA ARG A 105 4.40 22.56 5.32
C ARG A 105 4.86 23.03 3.95
N THR A 106 4.24 22.55 2.89
CA THR A 106 4.60 22.90 1.51
C THR A 106 3.79 24.07 0.95
N ARG A 107 2.99 24.73 1.80
CA ARG A 107 2.11 25.83 1.36
C ARG A 107 1.16 25.44 0.22
N GLY A 108 0.66 24.20 0.24
CA GLY A 108 -0.26 23.68 -0.76
C GLY A 108 0.42 23.16 -2.05
N GLN A 109 1.75 23.08 -2.09
CA GLN A 109 2.46 22.54 -3.25
C GLN A 109 2.19 21.05 -3.44
N TYR A 110 2.07 20.31 -2.33
CA TYR A 110 1.66 18.91 -2.32
C TYR A 110 0.36 18.73 -1.53
N HIS A 111 -0.53 17.85 -1.99
CA HIS A 111 -1.84 17.60 -1.39
C HIS A 111 -2.35 16.19 -1.69
#